data_91de06c60f4d2cd44acb62169c068ba5
#
_entry.id   91de06c60f4d2cd44acb62169c068ba5
#
_cell.length_a   1.000
_cell.length_b   1.000
_cell.length_c   1.000
_cell.angle_alpha   90.00
_cell.angle_beta   90.00
_cell.angle_gamma   90.00
#
_symmetry.space_group_name_H-M   'P 1'
#
loop_
_entity.id
_entity.type
_entity.pdbx_description
1 polymer ?
#
loop_
_entity_poly.entity_id
_entity_poly.type
_entity_poly.pdbx_seq_one_letter_code
_entity_poly.pdbx_strand_id
1 'polypeptide(L)'
;MSNDSVKSDASMPLEPTSEAVTLRPATPGDAAALALVGAATFLEAFTWMLPGADIIAHCAKNHTPEAYAAYLALPTTRITLAVAGLDAPVGYAMLTAPDLPTIETTDTDVELKRIYLFSRFRSSKTEVVGHPGVRTAQALMDAAVADAREMGHKRLLLGTHGDNERAIGFYRRNGFVVVGTRVFKVGMQECSDLIFAKPLDTPQS
;
A
#
# COMPACT_ATOMS: atom_id res chain seq x y z
N MET A 1 -14.18 -43.54 45.00
CA MET A 1 -14.56 -43.21 43.62
C MET A 1 -14.62 -41.68 43.54
N SER A 2 -13.50 -41.06 43.20
CA SER A 2 -13.39 -39.61 43.14
C SER A 2 -13.69 -39.17 41.72
N ASN A 3 -14.63 -38.25 41.58
CA ASN A 3 -15.08 -37.70 40.31
C ASN A 3 -14.33 -36.41 40.09
N ASP A 4 -13.25 -36.46 39.33
CA ASP A 4 -12.51 -35.27 38.90
C ASP A 4 -13.28 -34.60 37.74
N SER A 5 -13.96 -33.51 38.07
CA SER A 5 -14.57 -32.61 37.09
C SER A 5 -13.50 -31.78 36.43
N VAL A 6 -13.17 -32.11 35.17
CA VAL A 6 -12.39 -31.25 34.28
C VAL A 6 -13.17 -29.95 34.05
N LYS A 7 -12.69 -28.86 34.65
CA LYS A 7 -13.19 -27.52 34.37
C LYS A 7 -12.75 -27.16 32.95
N SER A 8 -13.71 -27.03 32.06
CA SER A 8 -13.55 -26.42 30.74
C SER A 8 -13.04 -24.98 30.92
N ASP A 9 -11.85 -24.72 30.44
CA ASP A 9 -11.30 -23.37 30.32
C ASP A 9 -12.09 -22.64 29.24
N ALA A 10 -13.09 -21.89 29.67
CA ALA A 10 -13.87 -21.03 28.77
C ALA A 10 -12.95 -19.87 28.35
N SER A 11 -12.41 -19.93 27.12
CA SER A 11 -11.70 -18.82 26.49
C SER A 11 -12.58 -17.56 26.59
N MET A 12 -12.09 -16.56 27.33
CA MET A 12 -12.74 -15.25 27.40
C MET A 12 -12.93 -14.69 25.99
N PRO A 13 -14.10 -14.10 25.68
CA PRO A 13 -14.28 -13.37 24.43
C PRO A 13 -13.20 -12.29 24.34
N LEU A 14 -12.50 -12.21 23.20
CA LEU A 14 -11.60 -11.10 22.95
C LEU A 14 -12.44 -9.81 22.94
N GLU A 15 -12.15 -8.91 23.86
CA GLU A 15 -12.73 -7.57 23.84
C GLU A 15 -12.41 -6.92 22.48
N PRO A 16 -13.36 -6.18 21.86
CA PRO A 16 -13.12 -5.52 20.59
C PRO A 16 -11.96 -4.53 20.78
N THR A 17 -10.81 -4.88 20.22
CA THR A 17 -9.65 -3.98 20.18
C THR A 17 -9.99 -2.76 19.36
N SER A 18 -9.45 -1.60 19.76
CA SER A 18 -9.57 -0.34 18.99
C SER A 18 -9.27 -0.59 17.51
N GLU A 19 -10.12 -0.07 16.60
CA GLU A 19 -9.83 -0.08 15.16
C GLU A 19 -8.76 0.95 14.74
N ALA A 20 -8.01 1.49 15.70
CA ALA A 20 -6.89 2.37 15.43
C ALA A 20 -5.87 1.68 14.52
N VAL A 21 -5.37 2.44 13.55
CA VAL A 21 -4.36 1.96 12.60
C VAL A 21 -2.98 2.36 13.08
N THR A 22 -2.05 1.41 13.07
CA THR A 22 -0.62 1.65 13.27
C THR A 22 0.12 1.50 11.95
N LEU A 23 1.05 2.42 11.66
CA LEU A 23 1.97 2.30 10.54
C LEU A 23 3.31 1.79 11.05
N ARG A 24 3.87 0.79 10.38
CA ARG A 24 5.18 0.26 10.70
C ARG A 24 5.95 -0.19 9.45
N PRO A 25 7.29 -0.16 9.46
CA PRO A 25 8.07 -0.79 8.41
C PRO A 25 7.72 -2.29 8.30
N ALA A 26 7.61 -2.77 7.07
CA ALA A 26 7.46 -4.20 6.84
C ALA A 26 8.81 -4.91 6.97
N THR A 27 8.77 -6.12 7.49
CA THR A 27 9.91 -7.02 7.67
C THR A 27 9.81 -8.22 6.72
N PRO A 28 10.86 -9.03 6.53
CA PRO A 28 10.77 -10.25 5.73
C PRO A 28 9.66 -11.21 6.18
N GLY A 29 9.28 -11.19 7.47
CA GLY A 29 8.18 -12.00 8.01
C GLY A 29 6.78 -11.56 7.55
N ASP A 30 6.66 -10.35 6.99
CA ASP A 30 5.37 -9.79 6.57
C ASP A 30 4.95 -10.17 5.13
N ALA A 31 5.74 -10.97 4.42
CA ALA A 31 5.47 -11.32 3.03
C ALA A 31 4.06 -11.91 2.81
N ALA A 32 3.60 -12.80 3.70
CA ALA A 32 2.25 -13.37 3.62
C ALA A 32 1.15 -12.34 3.93
N ALA A 33 1.37 -11.45 4.91
CA ALA A 33 0.44 -10.38 5.25
C ALA A 33 0.30 -9.38 4.09
N LEU A 34 1.41 -9.00 3.45
CA LEU A 34 1.43 -8.14 2.27
C LEU A 34 0.74 -8.78 1.06
N ALA A 35 0.95 -10.08 0.84
CA ALA A 35 0.28 -10.83 -0.22
C ALA A 35 -1.25 -10.81 -0.02
N LEU A 36 -1.71 -11.09 1.20
CA LEU A 36 -3.12 -11.11 1.54
C LEU A 36 -3.76 -9.72 1.36
N VAL A 37 -3.20 -8.69 1.99
CA VAL A 37 -3.77 -7.34 1.89
C VAL A 37 -3.65 -6.77 0.48
N GLY A 38 -2.58 -7.10 -0.25
CA GLY A 38 -2.38 -6.70 -1.62
C GLY A 38 -3.45 -7.26 -2.55
N ALA A 39 -3.69 -8.58 -2.52
CA ALA A 39 -4.73 -9.22 -3.31
C ALA A 39 -6.13 -8.71 -2.96
N ALA A 40 -6.44 -8.62 -1.67
CA ALA A 40 -7.76 -8.20 -1.21
C ALA A 40 -8.07 -6.73 -1.55
N THR A 41 -7.11 -5.82 -1.38
CA THR A 41 -7.29 -4.40 -1.75
C THR A 41 -7.27 -4.19 -3.25
N PHE A 42 -6.54 -5.00 -4.02
CA PHE A 42 -6.60 -4.99 -5.48
C PHE A 42 -7.97 -5.44 -5.98
N LEU A 43 -8.49 -6.55 -5.44
CA LEU A 43 -9.84 -7.00 -5.74
C LEU A 43 -10.89 -5.92 -5.43
N GLU A 44 -10.84 -5.31 -4.22
CA GLU A 44 -11.77 -4.24 -3.84
C GLU A 44 -11.68 -3.01 -4.78
N ALA A 45 -10.48 -2.67 -5.23
CA ALA A 45 -10.25 -1.46 -6.01
C ALA A 45 -10.67 -1.58 -7.48
N PHE A 46 -10.60 -2.78 -8.09
CA PHE A 46 -10.66 -2.93 -9.54
C PHE A 46 -11.85 -3.75 -10.07
N THR A 47 -12.78 -4.19 -9.21
CA THR A 47 -13.98 -4.94 -9.61
C THR A 47 -14.90 -4.18 -10.57
N TRP A 48 -14.83 -2.87 -10.61
CA TRP A 48 -15.67 -2.03 -11.47
C TRP A 48 -15.12 -1.90 -12.90
N MET A 49 -13.84 -2.26 -13.14
CA MET A 49 -13.18 -2.00 -14.43
C MET A 49 -12.49 -3.22 -15.05
N LEU A 50 -12.16 -4.25 -14.27
CA LEU A 50 -11.43 -5.41 -14.74
C LEU A 50 -12.29 -6.68 -14.68
N PRO A 51 -12.20 -7.56 -15.71
CA PRO A 51 -12.79 -8.90 -15.67
C PRO A 51 -12.22 -9.71 -14.50
N GLY A 52 -13.09 -10.50 -13.84
CA GLY A 52 -12.67 -11.32 -12.71
C GLY A 52 -11.50 -12.26 -13.00
N ALA A 53 -11.44 -12.85 -14.21
CA ALA A 53 -10.34 -13.70 -14.62
C ALA A 53 -8.99 -12.95 -14.66
N ASP A 54 -8.99 -11.70 -15.12
CA ASP A 54 -7.79 -10.86 -15.16
C ASP A 54 -7.33 -10.44 -13.77
N ILE A 55 -8.28 -10.13 -12.85
CA ILE A 55 -8.00 -9.86 -11.44
C ILE A 55 -7.34 -11.09 -10.80
N ILE A 56 -7.92 -12.28 -11.00
CA ILE A 56 -7.38 -13.53 -10.43
C ILE A 56 -5.97 -13.79 -10.97
N ALA A 57 -5.76 -13.69 -12.27
CA ALA A 57 -4.45 -13.88 -12.89
C ALA A 57 -3.41 -12.88 -12.39
N HIS A 58 -3.81 -11.60 -12.25
CA HIS A 58 -2.94 -10.56 -11.72
C HIS A 58 -2.55 -10.84 -10.27
N CYS A 59 -3.52 -11.19 -9.42
CA CYS A 59 -3.26 -11.49 -8.01
C CYS A 59 -2.38 -12.72 -7.84
N ALA A 60 -2.63 -13.78 -8.60
CA ALA A 60 -1.84 -15.01 -8.58
C ALA A 60 -0.37 -14.80 -8.99
N LYS A 61 -0.09 -13.77 -9.78
CA LYS A 61 1.28 -13.43 -10.21
C LYS A 61 1.95 -12.41 -9.29
N ASN A 62 1.22 -11.37 -8.88
CA ASN A 62 1.81 -10.15 -8.29
C ASN A 62 1.57 -9.99 -6.79
N HIS A 63 0.63 -10.75 -6.23
CA HIS A 63 0.24 -10.68 -4.82
C HIS A 63 0.41 -12.04 -4.13
N THR A 64 1.59 -12.64 -4.31
CA THR A 64 1.97 -13.89 -3.63
C THR A 64 3.01 -13.60 -2.55
N PRO A 65 3.15 -14.47 -1.51
CA PRO A 65 4.20 -14.34 -0.51
C PRO A 65 5.60 -14.27 -1.13
N GLU A 66 5.85 -15.06 -2.17
CA GLU A 66 7.15 -15.11 -2.88
C GLU A 66 7.44 -13.78 -3.58
N ALA A 67 6.44 -13.17 -4.23
CA ALA A 67 6.59 -11.88 -4.89
C ALA A 67 6.93 -10.77 -3.88
N TYR A 68 6.27 -10.76 -2.71
CA TYR A 68 6.59 -9.78 -1.67
C TYR A 68 7.90 -10.07 -0.96
N ALA A 69 8.25 -11.34 -0.73
CA ALA A 69 9.56 -11.70 -0.19
C ALA A 69 10.70 -11.23 -1.11
N ALA A 70 10.52 -11.36 -2.43
CA ALA A 70 11.47 -10.83 -3.40
C ALA A 70 11.61 -9.31 -3.31
N TYR A 71 10.52 -8.55 -3.17
CA TYR A 71 10.58 -7.10 -2.96
C TYR A 71 11.27 -6.73 -1.64
N LEU A 72 10.92 -7.40 -0.53
CA LEU A 72 11.50 -7.15 0.79
C LEU A 72 13.02 -7.44 0.85
N ALA A 73 13.54 -8.29 -0.05
CA ALA A 73 14.96 -8.59 -0.14
C ALA A 73 15.77 -7.53 -0.92
N LEU A 74 15.09 -6.61 -1.65
CA LEU A 74 15.78 -5.58 -2.45
C LEU A 74 16.14 -4.37 -1.58
N PRO A 75 17.40 -3.91 -1.58
CA PRO A 75 17.82 -2.73 -0.82
C PRO A 75 17.17 -1.43 -1.32
N THR A 76 16.68 -1.42 -2.56
CA THR A 76 15.96 -0.29 -3.18
C THR A 76 14.47 -0.28 -2.88
N THR A 77 13.97 -1.25 -2.11
CA THR A 77 12.55 -1.36 -1.75
C THR A 77 12.35 -0.98 -0.29
N ARG A 78 11.33 -0.17 -0.03
CA ARG A 78 10.83 0.10 1.31
C ARG A 78 9.32 -0.05 1.32
N ILE A 79 8.80 -0.78 2.31
CA ILE A 79 7.36 -1.03 2.45
C ILE A 79 6.92 -0.61 3.84
N THR A 80 5.91 0.26 3.91
CA THR A 80 5.22 0.63 5.14
C THR A 80 3.89 -0.09 5.19
N LEU A 81 3.69 -0.93 6.22
CA LEU A 81 2.47 -1.69 6.46
C LEU A 81 1.55 -0.92 7.40
N ALA A 82 0.27 -0.85 7.06
CA ALA A 82 -0.79 -0.37 7.93
C ALA A 82 -1.52 -1.56 8.54
N VAL A 83 -1.57 -1.61 9.86
CA VAL A 83 -2.19 -2.70 10.62
C VAL A 83 -3.22 -2.17 11.61
N ALA A 84 -4.22 -2.96 11.93
CA ALA A 84 -5.27 -2.61 12.89
C ALA A 84 -5.52 -3.76 13.87
N GLY A 85 -6.06 -3.44 15.04
CA GLY A 85 -6.40 -4.43 16.06
C GLY A 85 -5.20 -5.26 16.49
N LEU A 86 -5.28 -6.58 16.31
CA LEU A 86 -4.23 -7.53 16.63
C LEU A 86 -3.28 -7.77 15.44
N ASP A 87 -2.68 -6.69 14.92
CA ASP A 87 -1.74 -6.70 13.78
C ASP A 87 -2.35 -7.17 12.44
N ALA A 88 -3.66 -7.01 12.25
CA ALA A 88 -4.32 -7.36 11.01
C ALA A 88 -3.91 -6.38 9.89
N PRO A 89 -3.40 -6.84 8.73
CA PRO A 89 -2.97 -5.96 7.66
C PRO A 89 -4.19 -5.32 6.98
N VAL A 90 -4.23 -3.98 6.91
CA VAL A 90 -5.36 -3.22 6.35
C VAL A 90 -4.98 -2.36 5.15
N GLY A 91 -3.68 -2.18 4.92
CA GLY A 91 -3.15 -1.43 3.80
C GLY A 91 -1.62 -1.39 3.81
N TYR A 92 -1.03 -0.79 2.79
CA TYR A 92 0.41 -0.61 2.71
C TYR A 92 0.79 0.43 1.65
N ALA A 93 2.00 0.98 1.76
CA ALA A 93 2.69 1.73 0.73
C ALA A 93 4.01 1.03 0.38
N MET A 94 4.36 0.98 -0.92
CA MET A 94 5.57 0.31 -1.39
C MET A 94 6.35 1.21 -2.34
N LEU A 95 7.58 1.52 -1.97
CA LEU A 95 8.59 2.21 -2.75
C LEU A 95 9.53 1.19 -3.41
N THR A 96 9.87 1.41 -4.68
CA THR A 96 10.83 0.59 -5.45
C THR A 96 11.63 1.45 -6.42
N ALA A 97 12.67 0.88 -7.01
CA ALA A 97 13.26 1.48 -8.21
C ALA A 97 12.18 1.69 -9.28
N PRO A 98 12.22 2.79 -10.07
CA PRO A 98 11.21 3.09 -11.07
C PRO A 98 11.13 2.01 -12.18
N ASP A 99 9.90 1.64 -12.54
CA ASP A 99 9.57 0.77 -13.67
C ASP A 99 8.54 1.49 -14.57
N LEU A 100 8.97 2.62 -15.15
CA LEU A 100 8.15 3.57 -15.91
C LEU A 100 8.82 3.89 -17.25
N PRO A 101 8.77 2.95 -18.22
CA PRO A 101 9.60 3.02 -19.43
C PRO A 101 9.26 4.18 -20.39
N THR A 102 8.14 4.88 -20.17
CA THR A 102 7.68 5.98 -21.03
C THR A 102 8.17 7.37 -20.59
N ILE A 103 8.90 7.43 -19.49
CA ILE A 103 9.53 8.68 -18.99
C ILE A 103 11.00 8.43 -18.67
N GLU A 104 11.81 9.49 -18.78
CA GLU A 104 13.19 9.42 -18.32
C GLU A 104 13.24 9.39 -16.79
N THR A 105 14.03 8.45 -16.26
CA THR A 105 14.28 8.28 -14.83
C THR A 105 15.77 8.31 -14.53
N THR A 106 16.11 8.69 -13.31
CA THR A 106 17.49 8.78 -12.81
C THR A 106 17.65 7.98 -11.51
N ASP A 107 18.89 7.79 -11.07
CA ASP A 107 19.18 7.09 -9.80
C ASP A 107 18.63 7.82 -8.55
N THR A 108 18.24 9.09 -8.71
CA THR A 108 17.63 9.88 -7.64
C THR A 108 16.10 9.78 -7.61
N ASP A 109 15.51 9.01 -8.52
CA ASP A 109 14.08 8.78 -8.59
C ASP A 109 13.68 7.51 -7.83
N VAL A 110 12.48 7.50 -7.26
CA VAL A 110 11.85 6.33 -6.64
C VAL A 110 10.39 6.25 -7.07
N GLU A 111 9.87 5.06 -7.27
CA GLU A 111 8.47 4.85 -7.60
C GLU A 111 7.67 4.41 -6.36
N LEU A 112 6.59 5.14 -6.06
CA LEU A 112 5.52 4.63 -5.21
C LEU A 112 4.71 3.64 -6.06
N LYS A 113 5.18 2.40 -6.10
CA LYS A 113 4.63 1.35 -6.96
C LYS A 113 3.24 0.93 -6.53
N ARG A 114 2.96 0.98 -5.24
CA ARG A 114 1.65 0.61 -4.66
C ARG A 114 1.36 1.47 -3.44
N ILE A 115 0.12 1.94 -3.35
CA ILE A 115 -0.47 2.48 -2.13
C ILE A 115 -1.92 1.99 -2.07
N TYR A 116 -2.16 1.02 -1.22
CA TYR A 116 -3.46 0.37 -1.07
C TYR A 116 -3.93 0.40 0.37
N LEU A 117 -5.23 0.61 0.54
CA LEU A 117 -5.88 0.65 1.84
C LEU A 117 -7.34 0.21 1.66
N PHE A 118 -7.84 -0.68 2.49
CA PHE A 118 -9.25 -1.02 2.51
C PHE A 118 -10.14 0.23 2.68
N SER A 119 -11.26 0.28 1.95
CA SER A 119 -12.14 1.45 1.91
C SER A 119 -12.67 1.83 3.30
N ARG A 120 -12.96 0.88 4.17
CA ARG A 120 -13.43 1.12 5.53
C ARG A 120 -12.45 1.92 6.38
N PHE A 121 -11.14 1.81 6.12
CA PHE A 121 -10.09 2.54 6.84
C PHE A 121 -9.72 3.89 6.20
N ARG A 122 -10.39 4.28 5.12
CA ARG A 122 -10.21 5.59 4.46
C ARG A 122 -11.03 6.71 5.11
N SER A 123 -11.88 6.37 6.07
CA SER A 123 -12.74 7.31 6.79
C SER A 123 -11.93 8.24 7.71
N SER A 124 -12.45 9.45 7.93
CA SER A 124 -11.92 10.38 8.93
C SER A 124 -12.15 9.92 10.37
N LYS A 125 -12.95 8.88 10.58
CA LYS A 125 -13.23 8.31 11.90
C LYS A 125 -12.18 7.29 12.35
N THR A 126 -11.34 6.81 11.43
CA THR A 126 -10.26 5.89 11.77
C THR A 126 -9.11 6.69 12.40
N GLU A 127 -8.77 6.36 13.63
CA GLU A 127 -7.61 6.93 14.31
C GLU A 127 -6.32 6.29 13.77
N VAL A 128 -5.28 7.10 13.58
CA VAL A 128 -3.94 6.61 13.22
C VAL A 128 -3.00 6.94 14.37
N VAL A 129 -2.41 5.91 14.95
CA VAL A 129 -1.50 6.04 16.10
C VAL A 129 -0.33 6.97 15.75
N GLY A 130 -0.09 7.98 16.57
CA GLY A 130 0.96 8.97 16.33
C GLY A 130 0.60 10.06 15.30
N HIS A 131 -0.59 10.02 14.68
CA HIS A 131 -1.02 10.98 13.66
C HIS A 131 -2.44 11.52 13.95
N PRO A 132 -2.64 12.27 15.05
CA PRO A 132 -3.97 12.72 15.45
C PRO A 132 -4.62 13.60 14.37
N GLY A 133 -5.85 13.29 14.01
CA GLY A 133 -6.62 14.02 12.99
C GLY A 133 -6.22 13.74 11.53
N VAL A 134 -5.21 12.91 11.29
CA VAL A 134 -4.75 12.55 9.93
C VAL A 134 -5.48 11.27 9.48
N ARG A 135 -5.95 11.26 8.22
CA ARG A 135 -6.56 10.05 7.63
C ARG A 135 -5.49 9.02 7.31
N THR A 136 -5.80 7.73 7.45
CA THR A 136 -4.85 6.64 7.21
C THR A 136 -4.19 6.70 5.82
N ALA A 137 -4.94 7.02 4.75
CA ALA A 137 -4.37 7.17 3.41
C ALA A 137 -3.35 8.32 3.34
N GLN A 138 -3.59 9.44 4.06
CA GLN A 138 -2.64 10.54 4.14
C GLN A 138 -1.41 10.14 4.94
N ALA A 139 -1.59 9.50 6.08
CA ALA A 139 -0.46 9.03 6.90
C ALA A 139 0.44 8.04 6.14
N LEU A 140 -0.15 7.13 5.33
CA LEU A 140 0.61 6.23 4.43
C LEU A 140 1.37 7.01 3.35
N MET A 141 0.77 8.05 2.76
CA MET A 141 1.44 8.90 1.78
C MET A 141 2.58 9.69 2.42
N ASP A 142 2.35 10.24 3.60
CA ASP A 142 3.36 11.01 4.33
C ASP A 142 4.54 10.12 4.74
N ALA A 143 4.27 8.88 5.17
CA ALA A 143 5.29 7.88 5.44
C ALA A 143 6.10 7.54 4.18
N ALA A 144 5.44 7.30 3.04
CA ALA A 144 6.13 7.02 1.78
C ALA A 144 7.02 8.19 1.32
N VAL A 145 6.55 9.43 1.49
CA VAL A 145 7.35 10.64 1.19
C VAL A 145 8.55 10.77 2.15
N ALA A 146 8.35 10.49 3.43
CA ALA A 146 9.43 10.51 4.42
C ALA A 146 10.48 9.43 4.12
N ASP A 147 10.05 8.20 3.84
CA ASP A 147 10.90 7.08 3.46
C ASP A 147 11.71 7.38 2.19
N ALA A 148 11.08 7.96 1.16
CA ALA A 148 11.76 8.32 -0.08
C ALA A 148 12.87 9.37 0.14
N ARG A 149 12.63 10.34 1.03
CA ARG A 149 13.63 11.35 1.43
C ARG A 149 14.77 10.73 2.23
N GLU A 150 14.46 9.86 3.19
CA GLU A 150 15.45 9.15 4.01
C GLU A 150 16.36 8.26 3.16
N MET A 151 15.80 7.64 2.08
CA MET A 151 16.57 6.91 1.09
C MET A 151 17.43 7.80 0.18
N GLY A 152 17.33 9.14 0.29
CA GLY A 152 18.13 10.10 -0.47
C GLY A 152 17.56 10.43 -1.87
N HIS A 153 16.33 10.02 -2.15
CA HIS A 153 15.71 10.32 -3.45
C HIS A 153 15.23 11.78 -3.54
N LYS A 154 15.21 12.31 -4.76
CA LYS A 154 14.83 13.71 -5.06
C LYS A 154 13.49 13.84 -5.76
N ARG A 155 12.97 12.74 -6.32
CA ARG A 155 11.69 12.73 -7.03
C ARG A 155 10.94 11.42 -6.75
N LEU A 156 9.67 11.55 -6.35
CA LEU A 156 8.75 10.44 -6.16
C LEU A 156 7.81 10.35 -7.36
N LEU A 157 7.79 9.19 -8.00
CA LEU A 157 6.98 8.88 -9.16
C LEU A 157 5.86 7.91 -8.80
N LEU A 158 4.76 7.91 -9.53
CA LEU A 158 3.73 6.88 -9.46
C LEU A 158 2.93 6.80 -10.76
N GLY A 159 2.33 5.65 -11.03
CA GLY A 159 1.32 5.46 -12.07
C GLY A 159 -0.06 5.20 -11.48
N THR A 160 -1.11 5.72 -12.11
CA THR A 160 -2.51 5.41 -11.75
C THR A 160 -3.41 5.44 -12.97
N HIS A 161 -4.46 4.63 -12.97
CA HIS A 161 -5.44 4.61 -14.06
C HIS A 161 -6.05 5.98 -14.32
N GLY A 162 -6.15 6.37 -15.61
CA GLY A 162 -6.60 7.69 -16.04
C GLY A 162 -8.03 8.03 -15.61
N ASP A 163 -8.90 7.03 -15.42
CA ASP A 163 -10.29 7.22 -14.97
C ASP A 163 -10.44 7.12 -13.45
N ASN A 164 -9.35 6.92 -12.71
CA ASN A 164 -9.39 6.89 -11.23
C ASN A 164 -9.36 8.31 -10.66
N GLU A 165 -10.44 9.08 -10.88
CA GLU A 165 -10.54 10.48 -10.45
C GLU A 165 -10.27 10.67 -8.95
N ARG A 166 -10.67 9.69 -8.13
CA ARG A 166 -10.42 9.73 -6.69
C ARG A 166 -8.93 9.71 -6.36
N ALA A 167 -8.17 8.81 -6.98
CA ALA A 167 -6.72 8.70 -6.80
C ALA A 167 -6.02 9.93 -7.39
N ILE A 168 -6.41 10.36 -8.59
CA ILE A 168 -5.88 11.55 -9.26
C ILE A 168 -6.05 12.78 -8.35
N GLY A 169 -7.25 12.99 -7.80
CA GLY A 169 -7.51 14.09 -6.87
C GLY A 169 -6.68 14.00 -5.59
N PHE A 170 -6.47 12.78 -5.06
CA PHE A 170 -5.61 12.55 -3.89
C PHE A 170 -4.15 12.90 -4.18
N TYR A 171 -3.59 12.43 -5.30
CA TYR A 171 -2.20 12.72 -5.66
C TYR A 171 -1.97 14.22 -5.94
N ARG A 172 -2.89 14.88 -6.65
CA ARG A 172 -2.80 16.33 -6.88
C ARG A 172 -2.79 17.13 -5.58
N ARG A 173 -3.63 16.79 -4.59
CA ARG A 173 -3.62 17.44 -3.26
C ARG A 173 -2.32 17.18 -2.50
N ASN A 174 -1.62 16.10 -2.80
CA ASN A 174 -0.29 15.78 -2.25
C ASN A 174 0.87 16.40 -3.04
N GLY A 175 0.59 17.30 -3.99
CA GLY A 175 1.61 18.03 -4.75
C GLY A 175 2.21 17.26 -5.92
N PHE A 176 1.57 16.18 -6.36
CA PHE A 176 1.98 15.48 -7.57
C PHE A 176 1.42 16.18 -8.81
N VAL A 177 2.22 16.21 -9.89
CA VAL A 177 1.85 16.71 -11.21
C VAL A 177 1.99 15.61 -12.25
N VAL A 178 1.16 15.64 -13.30
CA VAL A 178 1.25 14.68 -14.41
C VAL A 178 2.50 15.00 -15.24
N VAL A 179 3.31 13.97 -15.50
CA VAL A 179 4.55 14.08 -16.30
C VAL A 179 4.56 13.16 -17.51
N GLY A 180 3.59 12.27 -17.64
CA GLY A 180 3.51 11.36 -18.78
C GLY A 180 2.31 10.42 -18.69
N THR A 181 2.27 9.51 -19.62
CA THR A 181 1.27 8.43 -19.69
C THR A 181 1.95 7.11 -20.01
N ARG A 182 1.31 6.00 -19.67
CA ARG A 182 1.71 4.66 -20.11
C ARG A 182 0.50 3.79 -20.40
N VAL A 183 0.70 2.77 -21.22
CA VAL A 183 -0.24 1.65 -21.30
C VAL A 183 0.21 0.59 -20.31
N PHE A 184 -0.65 0.26 -19.35
CA PHE A 184 -0.42 -0.80 -18.37
C PHE A 184 -1.36 -1.97 -18.65
N LYS A 185 -0.82 -3.20 -18.69
CA LYS A 185 -1.60 -4.39 -18.98
C LYS A 185 -1.95 -5.16 -17.73
N VAL A 186 -3.24 -5.50 -17.58
CA VAL A 186 -3.72 -6.45 -16.57
C VAL A 186 -4.46 -7.57 -17.31
N GLY A 187 -3.86 -8.75 -17.33
CA GLY A 187 -4.35 -9.84 -18.18
C GLY A 187 -4.39 -9.43 -19.65
N MET A 188 -5.56 -9.45 -20.27
CA MET A 188 -5.81 -9.03 -21.66
C MET A 188 -6.22 -7.55 -21.78
N GLN A 189 -6.45 -6.85 -20.66
CA GLN A 189 -6.91 -5.47 -20.68
C GLN A 189 -5.74 -4.48 -20.77
N GLU A 190 -5.86 -3.52 -21.66
CA GLU A 190 -4.96 -2.37 -21.75
C GLU A 190 -5.57 -1.20 -20.98
N CYS A 191 -4.87 -0.72 -19.97
CA CYS A 191 -5.26 0.39 -19.13
C CYS A 191 -4.39 1.59 -19.46
N SER A 192 -5.00 2.76 -19.68
CA SER A 192 -4.28 4.00 -19.87
C SER A 192 -3.99 4.63 -18.50
N ASP A 193 -2.74 4.61 -18.08
CA ASP A 193 -2.30 5.21 -16.83
C ASP A 193 -1.75 6.62 -17.06
N LEU A 194 -2.00 7.50 -16.10
CA LEU A 194 -1.25 8.75 -15.93
C LEU A 194 -0.04 8.49 -15.05
N ILE A 195 1.11 9.05 -15.44
CA ILE A 195 2.30 9.05 -14.60
C ILE A 195 2.41 10.41 -13.93
N PHE A 196 2.59 10.36 -12.61
CA PHE A 196 2.73 11.53 -11.75
C PHE A 196 4.14 11.62 -11.18
N ALA A 197 4.59 12.83 -10.93
CA ALA A 197 5.84 13.12 -10.23
C ALA A 197 5.62 14.15 -9.13
N LYS A 198 6.37 14.00 -8.04
CA LYS A 198 6.47 14.96 -6.95
C LYS A 198 7.95 15.19 -6.63
N PRO A 199 8.46 16.44 -6.71
CA PRO A 199 9.78 16.78 -6.17
C PRO A 199 9.81 16.50 -4.67
N LEU A 200 10.90 15.93 -4.20
CA LEU A 200 11.18 15.69 -2.79
C LEU A 200 12.19 16.76 -2.35
N ASP A 201 11.71 17.97 -2.05
CA ASP A 201 12.59 19.01 -1.57
C ASP A 201 13.31 18.54 -0.30
N THR A 202 14.62 18.72 -0.26
CA THR A 202 15.39 18.53 0.96
C THR A 202 14.88 19.55 1.98
N PRO A 203 14.58 19.18 3.24
CA PRO A 203 14.25 20.15 4.26
C PRO A 203 15.37 21.20 4.27
N GLN A 204 15.02 22.47 4.07
CA GLN A 204 15.96 23.55 4.31
C GLN A 204 16.33 23.50 5.80
N SER A 205 17.58 23.28 6.06
CA SER A 205 18.20 23.24 7.40
C SER A 205 18.03 24.55 8.12
#